data_87a53cf4aa017222e45ed62afb7a1b8d
#
_entry.id   87a53cf4aa017222e45ed62afb7a1b8d
#
_cell.length_a   1.000
_cell.length_b   1.000
_cell.length_c   1.000
_cell.angle_alpha   90.00
_cell.angle_beta   90.00
_cell.angle_gamma   90.00
#
_symmetry.space_group_name_H-M   'P 1'
#
loop_
_entity.id
_entity.type
_entity.pdbx_description
1 polymer ?
#
loop_
_entity_poly.entity_id
_entity_poly.type
_entity_poly.pdbx_seq_one_letter_code
_entity_poly.pdbx_strand_id
1 'polypeptide(L)'
;MEKTTLSALDWKLTKGDNLAPSSKDAPHKMQINIKRRYQFSSALKRMSTISSVTDGNGRKFAVAVKGAPETLKGMYNQVPEWYDETYRWYTRRGSRVLALGYKTMNLDPSKVRLLR
;
A
#
# COMPACT_ATOMS: atom_id res chain seq x y z
N MET A 1 -12.84 7.98 1.82
CA MET A 1 -11.96 7.54 2.92
C MET A 1 -10.48 7.59 2.56
N GLU A 2 -10.09 7.01 1.44
CA GLU A 2 -8.68 7.00 1.01
C GLU A 2 -8.17 8.38 0.62
N LYS A 3 -9.02 9.23 0.03
CA LYS A 3 -8.65 10.62 -0.27
C LYS A 3 -8.34 11.41 0.99
N THR A 4 -9.08 11.18 2.06
CA THR A 4 -8.86 11.84 3.35
C THR A 4 -7.51 11.44 3.92
N THR A 5 -7.17 10.16 3.86
CA THR A 5 -5.88 9.65 4.30
C THR A 5 -4.73 10.29 3.50
N LEU A 6 -4.89 10.37 2.20
CA LEU A 6 -3.90 10.95 1.31
C LEU A 6 -3.65 12.42 1.62
N SER A 7 -4.73 13.19 1.84
CA SER A 7 -4.64 14.59 2.25
C SER A 7 -3.96 14.75 3.61
N ALA A 8 -4.26 13.88 4.57
CA ALA A 8 -3.65 13.92 5.90
C ALA A 8 -2.15 13.69 5.87
N LEU A 9 -1.66 12.96 4.86
CA LEU A 9 -0.24 12.71 4.65
C LEU A 9 0.45 13.77 3.79
N ASP A 10 -0.28 14.82 3.37
CA ASP A 10 0.19 15.86 2.45
C ASP A 10 0.67 15.29 1.10
N TRP A 11 -0.06 14.31 0.59
CA TRP A 11 0.16 13.72 -0.71
C TRP A 11 -1.06 13.95 -1.61
N LYS A 12 -0.86 13.91 -2.91
CA LYS A 12 -1.93 14.06 -3.89
C LYS A 12 -1.78 13.07 -5.04
N LEU A 13 -2.91 12.71 -5.61
CA LEU A 13 -2.97 11.92 -6.83
C LEU A 13 -2.78 12.85 -8.02
N THR A 14 -1.82 12.54 -8.89
CA THR A 14 -1.57 13.28 -10.13
C THR A 14 -2.04 12.47 -11.32
N LYS A 15 -1.76 12.95 -12.54
CA LYS A 15 -2.20 12.28 -13.76
C LYS A 15 -1.61 10.87 -13.89
N GLY A 16 -2.41 9.92 -14.40
CA GLY A 16 -1.92 8.60 -14.78
C GLY A 16 -1.49 7.71 -13.62
N ASP A 17 -2.28 7.62 -12.55
CA ASP A 17 -1.98 6.78 -11.40
C ASP A 17 -0.67 7.12 -10.71
N ASN A 18 -0.32 8.38 -10.67
CA ASN A 18 0.86 8.88 -9.98
C ASN A 18 0.48 9.55 -8.66
N LEU A 19 1.32 9.35 -7.67
CA LEU A 19 1.18 9.98 -6.35
C LEU A 19 2.44 10.79 -6.06
N ALA A 20 2.25 11.99 -5.54
CA ALA A 20 3.36 12.86 -5.19
C ALA A 20 3.02 13.68 -3.94
N PRO A 21 4.04 14.15 -3.18
CA PRO A 21 3.81 15.08 -2.09
C PRO A 21 3.12 16.35 -2.58
N SER A 22 2.19 16.86 -1.79
CA SER A 22 1.42 18.07 -2.15
C SER A 22 2.27 19.33 -2.15
N SER A 23 3.31 19.38 -1.32
CA SER A 23 4.20 20.53 -1.21
C SER A 23 5.45 20.31 -2.07
N LYS A 24 5.82 21.36 -2.85
CA LYS A 24 7.07 21.34 -3.60
C LYS A 24 8.31 21.40 -2.70
N ASP A 25 8.11 21.87 -1.47
CA ASP A 25 9.17 22.02 -0.47
C ASP A 25 9.23 20.81 0.48
N ALA A 26 8.52 19.73 0.16
CA ALA A 26 8.56 18.52 0.95
C ALA A 26 9.99 17.99 1.06
N PRO A 27 10.43 17.55 2.26
CA PRO A 27 11.80 17.08 2.44
C PRO A 27 12.12 15.83 1.62
N HIS A 28 11.09 15.15 1.12
CA HIS A 28 11.23 13.96 0.29
C HIS A 28 10.70 14.23 -1.11
N LYS A 29 11.60 14.22 -2.09
CA LYS A 29 11.20 14.27 -3.51
C LYS A 29 10.86 12.86 -3.97
N MET A 30 9.82 12.28 -3.37
CA MET A 30 9.39 10.93 -3.66
C MET A 30 8.17 10.96 -4.60
N GLN A 31 8.17 10.08 -5.58
CA GLN A 31 7.03 9.89 -6.46
C GLN A 31 6.69 8.41 -6.53
N ILE A 32 5.40 8.11 -6.56
CA ILE A 32 4.89 6.75 -6.66
C ILE A 32 4.06 6.64 -7.93
N ASN A 33 4.41 5.69 -8.78
CA ASN A 33 3.64 5.39 -9.97
C ASN A 33 3.09 3.98 -9.87
N ILE A 34 1.76 3.85 -9.87
CA ILE A 34 1.10 2.56 -9.78
C ILE A 34 1.17 1.88 -11.15
N LYS A 35 1.91 0.80 -11.24
CA LYS A 35 2.12 0.06 -12.49
C LYS A 35 1.06 -1.01 -12.72
N ARG A 36 0.57 -1.63 -11.65
CA ARG A 36 -0.38 -2.72 -11.75
C ARG A 36 -1.30 -2.71 -10.54
N ARG A 37 -2.58 -2.94 -10.80
CA ARG A 37 -3.60 -3.10 -9.76
C ARG A 37 -4.19 -4.49 -9.88
N TYR A 38 -4.20 -5.23 -8.78
CA TYR A 38 -4.96 -6.45 -8.65
C TYR A 38 -6.19 -6.13 -7.84
N GLN A 39 -7.35 -6.15 -8.49
CA GLN A 39 -8.61 -5.75 -7.87
C GLN A 39 -8.96 -6.66 -6.70
N PHE A 40 -9.85 -6.16 -5.84
CA PHE A 40 -10.30 -6.93 -4.69
C PHE A 40 -10.91 -8.25 -5.16
N SER A 41 -10.48 -9.33 -4.51
CA SER A 41 -11.03 -10.67 -4.73
C SER A 41 -11.70 -11.15 -3.46
N SER A 42 -12.99 -11.50 -3.54
CA SER A 42 -13.72 -12.05 -2.40
C SER A 42 -13.11 -13.37 -1.92
N ALA A 43 -12.58 -14.17 -2.86
CA ALA A 43 -11.94 -15.44 -2.51
C ALA A 43 -10.62 -15.22 -1.76
N LEU A 44 -9.84 -14.21 -2.16
CA LEU A 44 -8.56 -13.91 -1.53
C LEU A 44 -8.68 -12.91 -0.39
N LYS A 45 -9.81 -12.21 -0.27
CA LYS A 45 -10.11 -11.20 0.75
C LYS A 45 -9.07 -10.08 0.82
N ARG A 46 -8.47 -9.73 -0.33
CA ARG A 46 -7.44 -8.70 -0.41
C ARG A 46 -7.35 -8.10 -1.81
N MET A 47 -6.74 -6.93 -1.87
CA MET A 47 -6.30 -6.33 -3.14
C MET A 47 -4.85 -5.91 -3.02
N SER A 48 -4.15 -5.85 -4.13
CA SER A 48 -2.74 -5.47 -4.14
C SER A 48 -2.40 -4.58 -5.32
N THR A 49 -1.32 -3.81 -5.18
CA THR A 49 -0.78 -2.98 -6.25
C THR A 49 0.72 -3.19 -6.34
N ILE A 50 1.25 -3.03 -7.55
CA ILE A 50 2.69 -2.96 -7.78
C ILE A 50 2.97 -1.56 -8.29
N SER A 51 3.87 -0.87 -7.59
CA SER A 51 4.20 0.53 -7.89
C SER A 51 5.70 0.71 -8.02
N SER A 52 6.11 1.67 -8.85
CA SER A 52 7.48 2.15 -8.82
C SER A 52 7.56 3.33 -7.87
N VAL A 53 8.57 3.33 -7.02
CA VAL A 53 8.84 4.39 -6.07
C VAL A 53 10.16 5.03 -6.46
N THR A 54 10.13 6.29 -6.82
CA THR A 54 11.32 7.06 -7.18
C THR A 54 11.61 8.07 -6.07
N ASP A 55 12.82 8.04 -5.57
CA ASP A 55 13.30 8.99 -4.57
C ASP A 55 14.70 9.49 -4.96
N GLY A 56 15.34 10.24 -4.08
CA GLY A 56 16.67 10.77 -4.32
C GLY A 56 17.77 9.72 -4.47
N ASN A 57 17.49 8.49 -4.05
CA ASN A 57 18.46 7.37 -4.09
C ASN A 57 18.22 6.41 -5.25
N GLY A 58 17.23 6.69 -6.12
CA GLY A 58 16.94 5.87 -7.26
C GLY A 58 15.51 5.35 -7.31
N ARG A 59 15.30 4.29 -8.08
CA ARG A 59 13.98 3.73 -8.35
C ARG A 59 13.89 2.31 -7.80
N LYS A 60 12.82 2.06 -7.07
CA LYS A 60 12.50 0.73 -6.51
C LYS A 60 11.08 0.37 -6.84
N PHE A 61 10.76 -0.92 -6.74
CA PHE A 61 9.38 -1.38 -6.84
C PHE A 61 8.87 -1.77 -5.47
N ALA A 62 7.61 -1.48 -5.22
CA ALA A 62 6.94 -1.83 -3.99
C ALA A 62 5.63 -2.52 -4.30
N VAL A 63 5.35 -3.57 -3.56
CA VAL A 63 4.04 -4.24 -3.56
C VAL A 63 3.33 -3.80 -2.29
N ALA A 64 2.13 -3.28 -2.45
CA ALA A 64 1.26 -2.95 -1.33
C ALA A 64 0.02 -3.83 -1.38
N VAL A 65 -0.45 -4.25 -0.22
CA VAL A 65 -1.63 -5.09 -0.09
C VAL A 65 -2.51 -4.55 1.01
N LYS A 66 -3.83 -4.61 0.80
CA LYS A 66 -4.80 -4.30 1.84
C LYS A 66 -5.88 -5.38 1.86
N GLY A 67 -6.40 -5.67 3.02
CA GLY A 67 -7.45 -6.67 3.16
C GLY A 67 -7.82 -6.95 4.59
N ALA A 68 -8.52 -8.05 4.80
CA ALA A 68 -8.96 -8.47 6.12
C ALA A 68 -7.75 -8.74 7.04
N PRO A 69 -7.80 -8.26 8.29
CA PRO A 69 -6.67 -8.44 9.21
C PRO A 69 -6.23 -9.89 9.41
N GLU A 70 -7.18 -10.81 9.51
CA GLU A 70 -6.88 -12.24 9.70
C GLU A 70 -6.19 -12.85 8.47
N THR A 71 -6.52 -12.34 7.28
CA THR A 71 -5.91 -12.82 6.03
C THR A 71 -4.48 -12.32 5.90
N LEU A 72 -4.26 -11.04 6.17
CA LEU A 72 -2.94 -10.44 6.05
C LEU A 72 -1.97 -10.90 7.14
N LYS A 73 -2.49 -11.31 8.29
CA LYS A 73 -1.66 -11.83 9.37
C LYS A 73 -0.73 -12.94 8.91
N GLY A 74 -1.23 -13.87 8.09
CA GLY A 74 -0.45 -14.97 7.56
C GLY A 74 0.60 -14.57 6.52
N MET A 75 0.53 -13.32 6.02
CA MET A 75 1.45 -12.82 5.00
C MET A 75 2.60 -11.99 5.58
N TYR A 76 2.52 -11.57 6.83
CA TYR A 76 3.55 -10.76 7.47
C TYR A 76 4.73 -11.60 7.91
N ASN A 77 5.94 -11.04 7.77
CA ASN A 77 7.14 -11.63 8.34
C ASN A 77 7.14 -11.55 9.86
N GLN A 78 6.67 -10.42 10.37
CA GLN A 78 6.57 -10.18 11.81
C GLN A 78 5.18 -9.66 12.12
N VAL A 79 4.53 -10.25 13.10
CA VAL A 79 3.23 -9.83 13.57
C VAL A 79 3.40 -9.21 14.96
N PRO A 80 3.05 -7.93 15.15
CA PRO A 80 3.12 -7.32 16.48
C PRO A 80 2.23 -8.06 17.48
N GLU A 81 2.65 -8.12 18.74
CA GLU A 81 1.88 -8.78 19.78
C GLU A 81 0.48 -8.19 19.95
N TRP A 82 0.34 -6.87 19.74
CA TRP A 82 -0.92 -6.16 19.87
C TRP A 82 -1.86 -6.35 18.68
N TYR A 83 -1.43 -7.02 17.61
CA TYR A 83 -2.16 -7.07 16.34
C TYR A 83 -3.57 -7.65 16.50
N ASP A 84 -3.69 -8.87 17.01
CA ASP A 84 -4.98 -9.55 17.15
C ASP A 84 -5.92 -8.81 18.10
N GLU A 85 -5.42 -8.39 19.22
CA GLU A 85 -6.18 -7.65 20.23
C GLU A 85 -6.73 -6.34 19.68
N THR A 86 -5.90 -5.63 18.95
CA THR A 86 -6.25 -4.31 18.42
C THR A 86 -7.35 -4.39 17.38
N TYR A 87 -7.22 -5.24 16.36
CA TYR A 87 -8.25 -5.29 15.34
C TYR A 87 -9.56 -5.89 15.86
N ARG A 88 -9.50 -6.83 16.79
CA ARG A 88 -10.68 -7.40 17.43
C ARG A 88 -11.40 -6.37 18.28
N TRP A 89 -10.66 -5.52 18.97
CA TRP A 89 -11.21 -4.44 19.77
C TRP A 89 -12.08 -3.52 18.92
N TYR A 90 -11.56 -3.07 17.79
CA TYR A 90 -12.30 -2.22 16.86
C TYR A 90 -13.47 -2.96 16.22
N THR A 91 -13.29 -4.20 15.84
CA THR A 91 -14.32 -5.01 15.19
C THR A 91 -15.52 -5.23 16.13
N ARG A 92 -15.27 -5.49 17.38
CA ARG A 92 -16.33 -5.67 18.39
C ARG A 92 -17.16 -4.43 18.59
N ARG A 93 -16.63 -3.27 18.28
CA ARG A 93 -17.33 -1.97 18.36
C ARG A 93 -18.01 -1.59 17.05
N GLY A 94 -18.08 -2.48 16.11
CA GLY A 94 -18.75 -2.26 14.82
C GLY A 94 -17.90 -1.57 13.78
N SER A 95 -16.60 -1.34 14.03
CA SER A 95 -15.72 -0.74 13.05
C SER A 95 -15.32 -1.74 11.99
N ARG A 96 -15.25 -1.27 10.75
CA ARG A 96 -14.65 -2.04 9.66
C ARG A 96 -13.14 -1.83 9.71
N VAL A 97 -12.39 -2.88 9.90
CA VAL A 97 -10.92 -2.83 10.05
C VAL A 97 -10.26 -3.44 8.83
N LEU A 98 -9.30 -2.72 8.28
CA LEU A 98 -8.46 -3.20 7.19
C LEU A 98 -7.00 -3.20 7.63
N ALA A 99 -6.27 -4.21 7.20
CA ALA A 99 -4.83 -4.28 7.42
C ALA A 99 -4.10 -3.89 6.13
N LEU A 100 -2.90 -3.34 6.29
CA LEU A 100 -2.04 -2.94 5.20
C LEU A 100 -0.70 -3.65 5.33
N GLY A 101 -0.12 -3.99 4.20
CA GLY A 101 1.23 -4.56 4.16
C GLY A 101 1.98 -4.07 2.93
N TYR A 102 3.30 -4.09 3.01
CA TYR A 102 4.11 -3.71 1.86
C TYR A 102 5.41 -4.51 1.83
N LYS A 103 5.98 -4.58 0.64
CA LYS A 103 7.28 -5.20 0.41
C LYS A 103 8.00 -4.43 -0.69
N THR A 104 9.26 -4.08 -0.44
CA THR A 104 10.10 -3.44 -1.45
C THR A 104 10.84 -4.53 -2.23
N MET A 105 10.87 -4.36 -3.56
CA MET A 105 11.51 -5.33 -4.46
C MET A 105 12.40 -4.63 -5.46
N ASN A 106 13.53 -5.24 -5.78
CA ASN A 106 14.41 -4.80 -6.87
C ASN A 106 14.08 -5.62 -8.12
N LEU A 107 13.10 -5.14 -8.91
CA LEU A 107 12.71 -5.78 -10.15
C LEU A 107 13.11 -4.92 -11.33
N ASP A 108 13.51 -5.58 -12.42
CA ASP A 108 13.65 -4.92 -13.70
C ASP A 108 12.26 -4.43 -14.15
N PRO A 109 12.12 -3.14 -14.56
CA PRO A 109 10.85 -2.60 -15.03
C PRO A 109 10.18 -3.44 -16.13
N SER A 110 10.95 -4.06 -16.99
CA SER A 110 10.41 -4.89 -18.06
C SER A 110 9.74 -6.17 -17.53
N LYS A 111 10.15 -6.65 -16.36
CA LYS A 111 9.60 -7.86 -15.75
C LYS A 111 8.28 -7.63 -15.01
N VAL A 112 7.97 -6.39 -14.66
CA VAL A 112 6.72 -6.07 -13.97
C VAL A 112 5.50 -6.46 -14.79
N ARG A 113 5.59 -6.38 -16.11
CA ARG A 113 4.50 -6.77 -17.00
C ARG A 113 4.22 -8.26 -17.02
N LEU A 114 5.17 -9.08 -16.60
CA LEU A 114 5.04 -10.53 -16.56
C LEU A 114 4.39 -11.03 -15.27
N LEU A 115 4.31 -10.18 -14.26
CA LEU A 115 3.67 -10.50 -12.98
C LEU A 115 2.16 -10.34 -13.11
N ARG A 116 1.47 -11.43 -13.32
CA ARG A 116 0.02 -11.44 -13.42
C ARG A 116 -0.60 -12.30 -12.33
#